data_168b1244f455bddd899be6417c01158b
#
_entry.id   168b1244f455bddd899be6417c01158b
#
_cell.length_a   1.000
_cell.length_b   1.000
_cell.length_c   1.000
_cell.angle_alpha   90.00
_cell.angle_beta   90.00
_cell.angle_gamma   90.00
#
_symmetry.space_group_name_H-M   'P 1'
#
loop_
_entity.id
_entity.type
_entity.pdbx_description
1 polymer ?
#
loop_
_entity_poly.entity_id
_entity_poly.type
_entity_poly.pdbx_seq_one_letter_code
_entity_poly.pdbx_strand_id
1 'polypeptide(L)'
;MNSFLTVAEQLPVGHPVKVYYQESALIQDLILDLYDCDPEEDFQKYFNIFNQLSTIEKRFKRKENQLFPYLEKHGWHGPSQGMWSFHDNLREQIRLLNTYNSEKNTVKITDNIPYLLEGIKRLLSIEDMRLFPNAMDLLSEDDWKEFHIGDEEIGWMLSEKPAPYPHIEETAYVHPSEDHSKRDLSFSLENTFHYDEGHMTPEQVNLLLRFLPVDITYVDENDKVIFYNRGDDRVFARSKGIIGREVRFCHPPKSVDMVLRIVEEFRAGTKDVAEFWFNFKERVIHIRYFAIRDNNKQYKGVIEMSQDITDIQKLEGQKRLLDWD
;
A
#
# COMPACT_ATOMS: atom_id res chain seq x y z
N MET A 1 -10.33 -20.06 22.62
CA MET A 1 -8.92 -19.98 22.22
C MET A 1 -8.48 -21.04 21.19
N ASN A 2 -9.22 -22.13 20.97
CA ASN A 2 -8.72 -23.25 20.15
C ASN A 2 -9.31 -23.43 18.73
N SER A 3 -10.23 -22.58 18.26
CA SER A 3 -10.85 -22.80 16.94
C SER A 3 -10.06 -22.16 15.78
N PHE A 4 -9.31 -21.11 16.03
CA PHE A 4 -8.60 -20.34 14.98
C PHE A 4 -7.26 -20.96 14.58
N LEU A 5 -6.52 -21.52 15.54
CA LEU A 5 -5.31 -22.28 15.25
C LEU A 5 -5.59 -23.47 14.33
N THR A 6 -6.74 -24.13 14.48
CA THR A 6 -7.17 -25.25 13.64
C THR A 6 -7.42 -24.86 12.18
N VAL A 7 -7.95 -23.66 11.91
CA VAL A 7 -8.15 -23.17 10.53
C VAL A 7 -6.81 -22.77 9.91
N ALA A 8 -5.97 -22.05 10.64
CA ALA A 8 -4.64 -21.67 10.16
C ALA A 8 -3.74 -22.88 9.82
N GLU A 9 -3.84 -23.96 10.62
CA GLU A 9 -3.08 -25.20 10.38
C GLU A 9 -3.50 -25.91 9.09
N GLN A 10 -4.76 -25.82 8.70
CA GLN A 10 -5.31 -26.46 7.50
C GLN A 10 -4.97 -25.72 6.21
N LEU A 11 -4.59 -24.41 6.30
CA LEU A 11 -4.25 -23.62 5.13
C LEU A 11 -2.87 -24.00 4.57
N PRO A 12 -2.71 -23.97 3.23
CA PRO A 12 -1.42 -24.21 2.60
C PRO A 12 -0.31 -23.29 3.13
N VAL A 13 0.93 -23.75 3.03
CA VAL A 13 2.10 -22.93 3.38
C VAL A 13 2.15 -21.71 2.49
N GLY A 14 2.40 -20.53 3.07
CA GLY A 14 2.45 -19.27 2.36
C GLY A 14 1.09 -18.64 2.02
N HIS A 15 -0.03 -19.34 2.27
CA HIS A 15 -1.36 -18.76 2.01
C HIS A 15 -1.53 -17.42 2.75
N PRO A 16 -1.98 -16.32 2.10
CA PRO A 16 -2.04 -14.99 2.71
C PRO A 16 -2.82 -14.93 4.03
N VAL A 17 -3.95 -15.65 4.14
CA VAL A 17 -4.71 -15.71 5.40
C VAL A 17 -3.93 -16.45 6.50
N LYS A 18 -3.15 -17.49 6.17
CA LYS A 18 -2.26 -18.14 7.13
C LYS A 18 -1.23 -17.19 7.70
N VAL A 19 -0.66 -16.33 6.86
CA VAL A 19 0.29 -15.29 7.27
C VAL A 19 -0.39 -14.29 8.21
N TYR A 20 -1.62 -13.87 7.94
CA TYR A 20 -2.38 -13.02 8.87
C TYR A 20 -2.61 -13.69 10.22
N TYR A 21 -2.88 -15.00 10.27
CA TYR A 21 -3.02 -15.71 11.55
C TYR A 21 -1.69 -15.80 12.31
N GLN A 22 -0.57 -16.01 11.61
CA GLN A 22 0.77 -15.98 12.24
C GLN A 22 1.08 -14.60 12.85
N GLU A 23 0.75 -13.52 12.13
CA GLU A 23 0.87 -12.17 12.66
C GLU A 23 -0.09 -11.91 13.82
N SER A 24 -1.31 -12.48 13.79
CA SER A 24 -2.25 -12.37 14.91
C SER A 24 -1.69 -13.01 16.19
N ALA A 25 -1.01 -14.14 16.07
CA ALA A 25 -0.34 -14.77 17.21
C ALA A 25 0.80 -13.88 17.75
N LEU A 26 1.66 -13.37 16.87
CA LEU A 26 2.73 -12.44 17.27
C LEU A 26 2.16 -11.17 17.96
N ILE A 27 1.09 -10.60 17.43
CA ILE A 27 0.45 -9.41 18.02
C ILE A 27 -0.10 -9.75 19.41
N GLN A 28 -0.71 -10.92 19.61
CA GLN A 28 -1.23 -11.34 20.91
C GLN A 28 -0.10 -11.49 21.93
N ASP A 29 1.03 -12.08 21.56
CA ASP A 29 2.20 -12.21 22.43
C ASP A 29 2.76 -10.81 22.79
N LEU A 30 2.90 -9.91 21.82
CA LEU A 30 3.35 -8.52 22.08
C LEU A 30 2.38 -7.76 23.00
N ILE A 31 1.08 -7.99 22.89
CA ILE A 31 0.08 -7.40 23.79
C ILE A 31 0.26 -7.92 25.21
N LEU A 32 0.48 -9.22 25.39
CA LEU A 32 0.74 -9.80 26.71
C LEU A 32 2.02 -9.22 27.31
N ASP A 33 3.10 -9.18 26.53
CA ASP A 33 4.38 -8.58 26.97
C ASP A 33 4.24 -7.11 27.38
N LEU A 34 3.39 -6.33 26.68
CA LEU A 34 3.11 -4.94 27.04
C LEU A 34 2.27 -4.78 28.32
N TYR A 35 1.36 -5.72 28.59
CA TYR A 35 0.63 -5.74 29.86
C TYR A 35 1.51 -6.08 31.08
N ASP A 36 2.54 -6.91 30.84
CA ASP A 36 3.47 -7.36 31.86
C ASP A 36 4.68 -6.42 32.01
N CYS A 37 4.74 -5.33 31.24
CA CYS A 37 5.87 -4.40 31.23
C CYS A 37 5.43 -3.02 31.76
N ASP A 38 6.00 -2.60 32.89
CA ASP A 38 5.80 -1.26 33.43
C ASP A 38 6.80 -0.28 32.77
N PRO A 39 6.32 0.73 32.03
CA PRO A 39 7.20 1.74 31.43
C PRO A 39 8.00 2.57 32.44
N GLU A 40 7.58 2.64 33.71
CA GLU A 40 8.31 3.34 34.76
C GLU A 40 9.50 2.54 35.26
N GLU A 41 9.38 1.20 35.28
CA GLU A 41 10.44 0.30 35.74
C GLU A 41 11.46 0.03 34.62
N ASP A 42 11.00 -0.24 33.38
CA ASP A 42 11.86 -0.55 32.23
C ASP A 42 11.32 0.08 30.94
N PHE A 43 11.58 1.36 30.77
CA PHE A 43 11.19 2.10 29.57
C PHE A 43 11.79 1.51 28.28
N GLN A 44 13.03 1.02 28.32
CA GLN A 44 13.67 0.49 27.12
C GLN A 44 13.03 -0.80 26.65
N LYS A 45 12.68 -1.70 27.55
CA LYS A 45 11.95 -2.94 27.25
C LYS A 45 10.58 -2.61 26.66
N TYR A 46 9.82 -1.75 27.34
CA TYR A 46 8.54 -1.25 26.86
C TYR A 46 8.66 -0.69 25.44
N PHE A 47 9.60 0.22 25.21
CA PHE A 47 9.78 0.92 23.94
C PHE A 47 10.11 -0.05 22.80
N ASN A 48 10.92 -1.07 23.05
CA ASN A 48 11.25 -2.10 22.06
C ASN A 48 10.01 -2.91 21.67
N ILE A 49 9.20 -3.34 22.64
CA ILE A 49 7.96 -4.11 22.39
C ILE A 49 6.95 -3.23 21.63
N PHE A 50 6.78 -1.98 22.07
CA PHE A 50 5.89 -1.03 21.42
C PHE A 50 6.29 -0.75 19.96
N ASN A 51 7.58 -0.59 19.66
CA ASN A 51 8.06 -0.40 18.29
C ASN A 51 7.79 -1.63 17.43
N GLN A 52 7.96 -2.83 17.96
CA GLN A 52 7.62 -4.05 17.25
C GLN A 52 6.10 -4.13 16.99
N LEU A 53 5.25 -3.83 17.97
CA LEU A 53 3.81 -3.77 17.79
C LEU A 53 3.40 -2.71 16.76
N SER A 54 4.08 -1.56 16.72
CA SER A 54 3.81 -0.47 15.77
C SER A 54 4.03 -0.88 14.31
N THR A 55 4.74 -1.99 14.04
CA THR A 55 4.86 -2.55 12.69
C THR A 55 3.55 -3.13 12.14
N ILE A 56 2.48 -3.16 12.96
CA ILE A 56 1.10 -3.51 12.56
C ILE A 56 0.61 -2.66 11.37
N GLU A 57 1.23 -1.52 11.13
CA GLU A 57 0.99 -0.69 9.94
C GLU A 57 1.16 -1.47 8.63
N LYS A 58 2.10 -2.42 8.55
CA LYS A 58 2.27 -3.29 7.39
C LYS A 58 1.04 -4.16 7.15
N ARG A 59 0.46 -4.70 8.23
CA ARG A 59 -0.79 -5.49 8.19
C ARG A 59 -1.97 -4.64 7.70
N PHE A 60 -2.09 -3.39 8.19
CA PHE A 60 -3.14 -2.48 7.74
C PHE A 60 -3.01 -2.19 6.24
N LYS A 61 -1.81 -1.83 5.78
CA LYS A 61 -1.53 -1.55 4.36
C LYS A 61 -1.82 -2.74 3.46
N ARG A 62 -1.46 -3.96 3.86
CA ARG A 62 -1.76 -5.16 3.06
C ARG A 62 -3.28 -5.38 2.94
N LYS A 63 -4.04 -5.19 4.02
CA LYS A 63 -5.51 -5.25 3.92
C LYS A 63 -6.07 -4.15 3.03
N GLU A 64 -5.65 -2.91 3.22
CA GLU A 64 -6.16 -1.75 2.48
C GLU A 64 -5.81 -1.78 1.00
N ASN A 65 -4.60 -2.18 0.64
CA ASN A 65 -4.10 -2.14 -0.73
C ASN A 65 -4.17 -3.48 -1.48
N GLN A 66 -4.37 -4.59 -0.76
CA GLN A 66 -4.48 -5.93 -1.34
C GLN A 66 -5.87 -6.51 -1.07
N LEU A 67 -6.19 -6.90 0.16
CA LEU A 67 -7.38 -7.66 0.46
C LEU A 67 -8.68 -6.91 0.08
N PHE A 68 -8.83 -5.66 0.50
CA PHE A 68 -10.05 -4.91 0.25
C PHE A 68 -10.35 -4.71 -1.24
N PRO A 69 -9.39 -4.36 -2.12
CA PRO A 69 -9.62 -4.30 -3.55
C PRO A 69 -10.16 -5.60 -4.16
N TYR A 70 -9.65 -6.76 -3.72
CA TYR A 70 -10.18 -8.03 -4.22
C TYR A 70 -11.59 -8.31 -3.71
N LEU A 71 -11.88 -8.02 -2.44
CA LEU A 71 -13.24 -8.14 -1.90
C LEU A 71 -14.24 -7.22 -2.63
N GLU A 72 -13.83 -6.01 -2.97
CA GLU A 72 -14.62 -5.06 -3.75
C GLU A 72 -14.93 -5.55 -5.16
N LYS A 73 -13.94 -6.17 -5.85
CA LYS A 73 -14.14 -6.81 -7.16
C LYS A 73 -15.24 -7.87 -7.13
N HIS A 74 -15.39 -8.56 -5.99
CA HIS A 74 -16.43 -9.54 -5.74
C HIS A 74 -17.70 -8.96 -5.09
N GLY A 75 -17.83 -7.63 -5.04
CA GLY A 75 -19.03 -6.93 -4.57
C GLY A 75 -19.12 -6.70 -3.05
N TRP A 76 -18.07 -7.02 -2.28
CA TRP A 76 -18.06 -6.80 -0.84
C TRP A 76 -17.26 -5.55 -0.43
N HIS A 77 -17.96 -4.41 -0.33
CA HIS A 77 -17.38 -3.09 -0.02
C HIS A 77 -17.33 -2.76 1.49
N GLY A 78 -17.99 -3.53 2.33
CA GLY A 78 -18.08 -3.26 3.78
C GLY A 78 -16.73 -3.10 4.49
N PRO A 79 -15.73 -3.98 4.24
CA PRO A 79 -14.42 -3.87 4.86
C PRO A 79 -13.70 -2.55 4.57
N SER A 80 -13.73 -2.08 3.32
CA SER A 80 -13.09 -0.82 2.92
C SER A 80 -13.70 0.39 3.63
N GLN A 81 -15.00 0.38 3.82
CA GLN A 81 -15.70 1.50 4.45
C GLN A 81 -15.52 1.52 5.98
N GLY A 82 -15.67 0.36 6.63
CA GLY A 82 -15.67 0.27 8.09
C GLY A 82 -14.28 0.06 8.71
N MET A 83 -13.50 -0.86 8.16
CA MET A 83 -12.21 -1.23 8.75
C MET A 83 -11.12 -0.18 8.50
N TRP A 84 -11.17 0.55 7.41
CA TRP A 84 -10.21 1.64 7.18
C TRP A 84 -10.31 2.73 8.25
N SER A 85 -11.53 3.14 8.60
CA SER A 85 -11.74 4.08 9.71
C SER A 85 -11.23 3.53 11.05
N PHE A 86 -11.36 2.21 11.24
CA PHE A 86 -10.84 1.55 12.43
C PHE A 86 -9.30 1.57 12.46
N HIS A 87 -8.65 1.27 11.33
CA HIS A 87 -7.20 1.37 11.20
C HIS A 87 -6.70 2.80 11.45
N ASP A 88 -7.39 3.81 10.91
CA ASP A 88 -7.03 5.22 11.14
C ASP A 88 -7.11 5.62 12.60
N ASN A 89 -8.09 5.11 13.34
CA ASN A 89 -8.19 5.34 14.78
C ASN A 89 -6.99 4.73 15.52
N LEU A 90 -6.60 3.49 15.18
CA LEU A 90 -5.41 2.87 15.78
C LEU A 90 -4.12 3.59 15.41
N ARG A 91 -3.99 4.08 14.16
CA ARG A 91 -2.86 4.93 13.74
C ARG A 91 -2.76 6.20 14.59
N GLU A 92 -3.89 6.82 14.90
CA GLU A 92 -3.92 8.02 15.75
C GLU A 92 -3.43 7.71 17.17
N GLN A 93 -3.86 6.58 17.76
CA GLN A 93 -3.42 6.15 19.08
C GLN A 93 -1.91 5.82 19.08
N ILE A 94 -1.40 5.13 18.05
CA ILE A 94 0.05 4.86 17.91
C ILE A 94 0.81 6.18 17.79
N ARG A 95 0.32 7.17 17.03
CA ARG A 95 0.96 8.48 16.89
C ARG A 95 1.00 9.23 18.21
N LEU A 96 -0.08 9.21 18.95
CA LEU A 96 -0.16 9.83 20.30
C LEU A 96 0.85 9.20 21.26
N LEU A 97 0.91 7.87 21.32
CA LEU A 97 1.87 7.15 22.14
C LEU A 97 3.32 7.42 21.71
N ASN A 98 3.60 7.55 20.41
CA ASN A 98 4.92 7.95 19.93
C ASN A 98 5.33 9.34 20.43
N THR A 99 4.40 10.28 20.54
CA THR A 99 4.67 11.59 21.15
C THR A 99 5.05 11.43 22.61
N TYR A 100 4.29 10.65 23.39
CA TYR A 100 4.61 10.40 24.80
C TYR A 100 5.92 9.63 24.98
N ASN A 101 6.25 8.72 24.08
CA ASN A 101 7.53 8.01 24.06
C ASN A 101 8.71 8.96 23.82
N SER A 102 8.58 9.92 22.90
CA SER A 102 9.62 10.92 22.64
C SER A 102 9.85 11.84 23.83
N GLU A 103 8.81 12.13 24.61
CA GLU A 103 8.84 12.90 25.86
C GLU A 103 9.27 12.05 27.06
N LYS A 104 9.36 10.74 26.94
CA LYS A 104 9.53 9.75 28.03
C LYS A 104 8.50 9.94 29.14
N ASN A 105 7.28 10.28 28.77
CA ASN A 105 6.19 10.53 29.73
C ASN A 105 5.48 9.22 30.08
N THR A 106 6.05 8.48 31.04
CA THR A 106 5.59 7.13 31.43
C THR A 106 4.16 7.16 31.95
N VAL A 107 3.76 8.18 32.69
CA VAL A 107 2.40 8.34 33.22
C VAL A 107 1.38 8.36 32.06
N LYS A 108 1.60 9.23 31.06
CA LYS A 108 0.71 9.29 29.90
C LYS A 108 0.73 8.01 29.06
N ILE A 109 1.87 7.33 28.99
CA ILE A 109 1.99 6.04 28.31
C ILE A 109 1.09 5.02 29.02
N THR A 110 1.24 4.85 30.33
CA THR A 110 0.47 3.91 31.15
C THR A 110 -1.03 4.17 31.05
N ASP A 111 -1.45 5.43 31.05
CA ASP A 111 -2.86 5.82 30.95
C ASP A 111 -3.46 5.53 29.55
N ASN A 112 -2.65 5.54 28.48
CA ASN A 112 -3.16 5.48 27.11
C ASN A 112 -2.90 4.15 26.38
N ILE A 113 -1.85 3.40 26.75
CA ILE A 113 -1.52 2.13 26.10
C ILE A 113 -2.68 1.12 26.14
N PRO A 114 -3.48 0.97 27.22
CA PRO A 114 -4.58 0.02 27.24
C PRO A 114 -5.63 0.26 26.15
N TYR A 115 -5.89 1.51 25.76
CA TYR A 115 -6.84 1.82 24.69
C TYR A 115 -6.36 1.31 23.34
N LEU A 116 -5.07 1.43 23.05
CA LEU A 116 -4.49 0.85 21.83
C LEU A 116 -4.58 -0.66 21.85
N LEU A 117 -4.19 -1.30 22.96
CA LEU A 117 -4.17 -2.77 23.05
C LEU A 117 -5.58 -3.36 22.93
N GLU A 118 -6.59 -2.77 23.57
CA GLU A 118 -7.99 -3.20 23.44
C GLU A 118 -8.54 -2.94 22.02
N GLY A 119 -8.16 -1.82 21.40
CA GLY A 119 -8.51 -1.54 20.02
C GLY A 119 -7.94 -2.60 19.07
N ILE A 120 -6.68 -2.99 19.22
CA ILE A 120 -6.05 -4.03 18.40
C ILE A 120 -6.72 -5.39 18.64
N LYS A 121 -6.99 -5.79 19.88
CA LYS A 121 -7.71 -7.06 20.18
C LYS A 121 -9.07 -7.11 19.50
N ARG A 122 -9.82 -6.00 19.55
CA ARG A 122 -11.11 -5.89 18.86
C ARG A 122 -10.96 -6.03 17.35
N LEU A 123 -9.93 -5.41 16.76
CA LEU A 123 -9.64 -5.55 15.34
C LEU A 123 -9.37 -7.02 14.97
N LEU A 124 -8.47 -7.69 15.69
CA LEU A 124 -8.16 -9.11 15.44
C LEU A 124 -9.42 -9.98 15.55
N SER A 125 -10.27 -9.74 16.54
CA SER A 125 -11.53 -10.48 16.67
C SER A 125 -12.45 -10.30 15.46
N ILE A 126 -12.57 -9.08 14.90
CA ILE A 126 -13.38 -8.81 13.71
C ILE A 126 -12.76 -9.50 12.48
N GLU A 127 -11.44 -9.47 12.35
CA GLU A 127 -10.72 -10.12 11.27
C GLU A 127 -10.93 -11.64 11.28
N ASP A 128 -10.72 -12.24 12.43
CA ASP A 128 -10.80 -13.70 12.61
C ASP A 128 -12.24 -14.23 12.48
N MET A 129 -13.22 -13.49 13.00
CA MET A 129 -14.63 -13.95 13.03
C MET A 129 -15.41 -13.62 11.75
N ARG A 130 -14.99 -12.59 11.02
CA ARG A 130 -15.76 -12.06 9.88
C ARG A 130 -14.95 -11.87 8.62
N LEU A 131 -13.82 -11.15 8.71
CA LEU A 131 -13.09 -10.75 7.50
C LEU A 131 -12.50 -11.96 6.78
N PHE A 132 -11.67 -12.74 7.46
CA PHE A 132 -10.94 -13.85 6.83
C PHE A 132 -11.85 -15.01 6.41
N PRO A 133 -12.83 -15.47 7.21
CA PRO A 133 -13.75 -16.50 6.76
C PRO A 133 -14.51 -16.10 5.49
N ASN A 134 -15.11 -14.89 5.47
CA ASN A 134 -15.84 -14.44 4.29
C ASN A 134 -14.91 -14.17 3.09
N ALA A 135 -13.68 -13.70 3.31
CA ALA A 135 -12.71 -13.55 2.24
C ALA A 135 -12.33 -14.89 1.62
N MET A 136 -12.17 -15.93 2.43
CA MET A 136 -11.87 -17.29 1.95
C MET A 136 -13.02 -17.91 1.15
N ASP A 137 -14.26 -17.61 1.52
CA ASP A 137 -15.43 -18.07 0.78
C ASP A 137 -15.64 -17.30 -0.55
N LEU A 138 -15.17 -16.06 -0.61
CA LEU A 138 -15.44 -15.14 -1.70
C LEU A 138 -14.35 -15.13 -2.78
N LEU A 139 -13.08 -15.20 -2.37
CA LEU A 139 -11.94 -15.06 -3.28
C LEU A 139 -11.53 -16.39 -3.88
N SER A 140 -11.18 -16.37 -5.16
CA SER A 140 -10.68 -17.53 -5.89
C SER A 140 -9.20 -17.81 -5.57
N GLU A 141 -8.76 -19.02 -5.92
CA GLU A 141 -7.35 -19.41 -5.81
C GLU A 141 -6.41 -18.48 -6.61
N ASP A 142 -6.87 -17.99 -7.76
CA ASP A 142 -6.07 -17.08 -8.58
C ASP A 142 -5.98 -15.69 -7.98
N ASP A 143 -7.04 -15.21 -7.29
CA ASP A 143 -6.99 -13.97 -6.50
C ASP A 143 -5.92 -14.06 -5.40
N TRP A 144 -5.86 -15.19 -4.68
CA TRP A 144 -4.87 -15.41 -3.62
C TRP A 144 -3.43 -15.47 -4.13
N LYS A 145 -3.18 -16.03 -5.31
CA LYS A 145 -1.85 -16.04 -5.96
C LYS A 145 -1.40 -14.62 -6.31
N GLU A 146 -2.28 -13.82 -6.92
CA GLU A 146 -1.98 -12.41 -7.23
C GLU A 146 -1.74 -11.58 -5.98
N PHE A 147 -2.51 -11.86 -4.92
CA PHE A 147 -2.40 -11.22 -3.61
C PHE A 147 -0.98 -11.35 -3.04
N HIS A 148 -0.41 -12.54 -3.07
CA HIS A 148 0.94 -12.78 -2.53
C HIS A 148 2.02 -11.90 -3.18
N ILE A 149 1.94 -11.71 -4.50
CA ILE A 149 2.89 -10.86 -5.24
C ILE A 149 2.86 -9.41 -4.73
N GLY A 150 1.68 -8.86 -4.46
CA GLY A 150 1.54 -7.51 -3.95
C GLY A 150 1.94 -7.35 -2.48
N ASP A 151 1.82 -8.41 -1.68
CA ASP A 151 2.24 -8.40 -0.28
C ASP A 151 3.75 -8.19 -0.13
N GLU A 152 4.56 -8.66 -1.09
CA GLU A 152 6.00 -8.48 -1.07
C GLU A 152 6.43 -7.00 -1.10
N GLU A 153 5.69 -6.16 -1.78
CA GLU A 153 5.99 -4.72 -1.87
C GLU A 153 5.71 -3.99 -0.54
N ILE A 154 4.78 -4.50 0.25
CA ILE A 154 4.38 -3.89 1.53
C ILE A 154 5.17 -4.47 2.70
N GLY A 155 5.46 -5.76 2.65
CA GLY A 155 6.15 -6.53 3.69
C GLY A 155 5.23 -6.99 4.83
N TRP A 156 5.82 -7.69 5.80
CA TRP A 156 5.15 -8.38 6.90
C TRP A 156 5.64 -7.89 8.26
N MET A 157 4.87 -8.19 9.30
CA MET A 157 5.30 -7.98 10.69
C MET A 157 6.28 -9.05 11.15
N LEU A 158 6.26 -10.22 10.50
CA LEU A 158 7.11 -11.35 10.84
C LEU A 158 8.60 -11.01 10.59
N SER A 159 9.48 -11.57 11.42
CA SER A 159 10.93 -11.40 11.28
C SER A 159 11.49 -12.09 10.03
N GLU A 160 10.86 -13.20 9.65
CA GLU A 160 11.20 -13.94 8.45
C GLU A 160 10.14 -13.71 7.36
N LYS A 161 10.59 -13.66 6.11
CA LYS A 161 9.70 -13.57 4.96
C LYS A 161 8.86 -14.84 4.89
N PRO A 162 7.52 -14.75 4.80
CA PRO A 162 6.67 -15.92 4.57
C PRO A 162 7.05 -16.66 3.29
N ALA A 163 6.81 -17.96 3.28
CA ALA A 163 6.97 -18.76 2.08
C ALA A 163 6.10 -18.23 0.93
N PRO A 164 6.54 -18.36 -0.32
CA PRO A 164 5.73 -17.96 -1.48
C PRO A 164 4.42 -18.73 -1.57
N TYR A 165 3.42 -18.13 -2.23
CA TYR A 165 2.14 -18.78 -2.48
C TYR A 165 1.76 -18.69 -3.97
N PRO A 166 1.42 -19.81 -4.63
CA PRO A 166 1.46 -21.17 -4.09
C PRO A 166 2.89 -21.60 -3.75
N HIS A 167 3.03 -22.41 -2.70
CA HIS A 167 4.33 -22.98 -2.32
C HIS A 167 4.78 -23.94 -3.43
N ILE A 168 5.80 -23.57 -4.15
CA ILE A 168 6.46 -24.45 -5.11
C ILE A 168 7.49 -25.23 -4.29
N GLU A 169 7.23 -26.50 -3.99
CA GLU A 169 8.29 -27.38 -3.52
C GLU A 169 9.43 -27.29 -4.56
N GLU A 170 10.65 -27.05 -4.12
CA GLU A 170 11.85 -27.05 -4.97
C GLU A 170 12.10 -28.44 -5.57
N THR A 171 11.22 -28.91 -6.42
CA THR A 171 11.55 -29.92 -7.41
C THR A 171 12.23 -29.20 -8.56
N ALA A 172 13.57 -29.16 -8.47
CA ALA A 172 14.49 -28.82 -9.57
C ALA A 172 13.85 -28.04 -10.73
N TYR A 173 13.49 -26.77 -10.48
CA TYR A 173 13.23 -25.87 -11.59
C TYR A 173 14.60 -25.61 -12.25
N VAL A 174 14.87 -26.38 -13.29
CA VAL A 174 15.83 -25.98 -14.31
C VAL A 174 15.29 -24.67 -14.82
N HIS A 175 15.88 -23.55 -14.38
CA HIS A 175 15.69 -22.28 -15.07
C HIS A 175 15.87 -22.57 -16.56
N PRO A 176 14.88 -22.32 -17.44
CA PRO A 176 15.21 -22.17 -18.82
C PRO A 176 16.25 -21.04 -18.79
N SER A 177 17.47 -21.33 -19.14
CA SER A 177 18.45 -20.31 -19.41
C SER A 177 17.82 -19.44 -20.48
N GLU A 178 17.22 -18.32 -20.09
CA GLU A 178 16.87 -17.26 -21.00
C GLU A 178 18.22 -16.83 -21.58
N ASP A 179 18.55 -17.39 -22.72
CA ASP A 179 19.66 -16.97 -23.54
C ASP A 179 19.33 -15.54 -24.02
N HIS A 180 19.66 -14.57 -23.19
CA HIS A 180 19.51 -13.15 -23.51
C HIS A 180 20.43 -12.71 -24.65
N SER A 181 21.24 -13.62 -25.20
CA SER A 181 22.19 -13.32 -26.28
C SER A 181 21.59 -13.27 -27.67
N LYS A 182 20.31 -13.60 -27.86
CA LYS A 182 19.62 -13.62 -29.16
C LYS A 182 18.24 -12.98 -29.16
N ARG A 183 17.99 -11.93 -28.39
CA ARG A 183 16.94 -11.00 -28.78
C ARG A 183 17.52 -10.12 -29.90
N ASP A 184 17.31 -10.60 -31.11
CA ASP A 184 17.46 -9.77 -32.32
C ASP A 184 16.62 -8.50 -32.07
N LEU A 185 17.31 -7.39 -31.80
CA LEU A 185 16.73 -6.05 -31.78
C LEU A 185 16.39 -5.62 -33.22
N SER A 186 15.81 -6.52 -34.00
CA SER A 186 15.11 -6.13 -35.21
C SER A 186 13.86 -5.37 -34.75
N PHE A 187 13.98 -4.06 -34.69
CA PHE A 187 12.87 -3.12 -34.57
C PHE A 187 11.84 -3.46 -35.69
N SER A 188 10.92 -4.35 -35.37
CA SER A 188 9.78 -4.52 -36.27
C SER A 188 8.87 -3.33 -36.04
N LEU A 189 8.82 -2.43 -37.01
CA LEU A 189 7.89 -1.29 -37.08
C LEU A 189 6.42 -1.71 -36.90
N GLU A 190 6.13 -2.99 -36.98
CA GLU A 190 4.79 -3.58 -36.85
C GLU A 190 4.19 -3.47 -35.43
N ASN A 191 5.00 -3.23 -34.37
CA ASN A 191 4.54 -3.11 -32.99
C ASN A 191 4.82 -1.72 -32.38
N THR A 192 4.96 -0.67 -33.19
CA THR A 192 5.14 0.70 -32.69
C THR A 192 3.82 1.46 -32.66
N PHE A 193 3.58 2.18 -31.56
CA PHE A 193 2.49 3.15 -31.47
C PHE A 193 3.00 4.53 -31.91
N HIS A 194 2.20 5.21 -32.73
CA HIS A 194 2.45 6.59 -33.14
C HIS A 194 1.79 7.54 -32.14
N TYR A 195 2.56 8.48 -31.65
CA TYR A 195 2.14 9.56 -30.75
C TYR A 195 2.17 10.88 -31.53
N ASP A 196 1.71 11.97 -30.91
CA ASP A 196 1.74 13.29 -31.55
C ASP A 196 3.17 13.68 -31.97
N GLU A 197 4.16 13.33 -31.13
CA GLU A 197 5.57 13.57 -31.38
C GLU A 197 6.37 12.27 -31.29
N GLY A 198 6.56 11.62 -32.42
CA GLY A 198 7.38 10.41 -32.52
C GLY A 198 6.62 9.09 -32.37
N HIS A 199 7.38 8.03 -32.14
CA HIS A 199 6.85 6.68 -32.01
C HIS A 199 7.67 5.88 -30.99
N MET A 200 7.02 4.96 -30.30
CA MET A 200 7.64 4.05 -29.35
C MET A 200 6.99 2.68 -29.39
N THR A 201 7.77 1.65 -29.07
CA THR A 201 7.20 0.33 -28.81
C THR A 201 6.51 0.31 -27.43
N PRO A 202 5.59 -0.64 -27.17
CA PRO A 202 4.99 -0.81 -25.83
C PRO A 202 6.05 -1.00 -24.73
N GLU A 203 7.15 -1.70 -25.04
CA GLU A 203 8.26 -1.88 -24.10
C GLU A 203 8.94 -0.55 -23.77
N GLN A 204 9.21 0.29 -24.76
CA GLN A 204 9.82 1.61 -24.55
C GLN A 204 8.90 2.53 -23.72
N VAL A 205 7.58 2.50 -23.97
CA VAL A 205 6.62 3.24 -23.15
C VAL A 205 6.64 2.75 -21.69
N ASN A 206 6.64 1.42 -21.50
CA ASN A 206 6.70 0.86 -20.15
C ASN A 206 8.00 1.23 -19.41
N LEU A 207 9.14 1.18 -20.10
CA LEU A 207 10.43 1.61 -19.54
C LEU A 207 10.41 3.12 -19.22
N LEU A 208 9.94 3.97 -20.15
CA LEU A 208 9.81 5.40 -19.89
C LEU A 208 9.01 5.67 -18.62
N LEU A 209 7.82 5.07 -18.51
CA LEU A 209 6.94 5.25 -17.36
C LEU A 209 7.55 4.71 -16.06
N ARG A 210 8.32 3.62 -16.13
CA ARG A 210 9.01 3.03 -14.98
C ARG A 210 10.13 3.92 -14.43
N PHE A 211 10.89 4.58 -15.31
CA PHE A 211 12.04 5.40 -14.94
C PHE A 211 11.73 6.88 -14.72
N LEU A 212 10.47 7.29 -14.85
CA LEU A 212 10.06 8.64 -14.46
C LEU A 212 10.26 8.82 -12.94
N PRO A 213 10.93 9.92 -12.51
CA PRO A 213 11.17 10.18 -11.08
C PRO A 213 9.93 10.75 -10.39
N VAL A 214 8.76 10.26 -10.75
CA VAL A 214 7.46 10.64 -10.19
C VAL A 214 6.53 9.43 -10.19
N ASP A 215 5.67 9.37 -9.20
CA ASP A 215 4.58 8.40 -9.17
C ASP A 215 3.40 8.93 -9.96
N ILE A 216 2.86 8.12 -10.86
CA ILE A 216 1.69 8.47 -11.66
C ILE A 216 0.59 7.45 -11.39
N THR A 217 -0.64 7.94 -11.25
CA THR A 217 -1.86 7.13 -11.25
C THR A 217 -2.86 7.77 -12.22
N TYR A 218 -3.45 6.98 -13.12
CA TYR A 218 -4.50 7.43 -14.03
C TYR A 218 -5.84 6.84 -13.62
N VAL A 219 -6.80 7.73 -13.36
CA VAL A 219 -8.22 7.43 -13.09
C VAL A 219 -9.01 7.85 -14.32
N ASP A 220 -9.84 6.94 -14.87
CA ASP A 220 -10.62 7.19 -16.07
C ASP A 220 -11.85 8.09 -15.80
N GLU A 221 -12.62 8.37 -16.85
CA GLU A 221 -13.86 9.17 -16.79
C GLU A 221 -14.98 8.54 -15.95
N ASN A 222 -14.86 7.24 -15.60
CA ASN A 222 -15.78 6.50 -14.74
C ASN A 222 -15.27 6.37 -13.30
N ASP A 223 -14.28 7.18 -12.92
CA ASP A 223 -13.66 7.20 -11.60
C ASP A 223 -12.91 5.91 -11.22
N LYS A 224 -12.49 5.11 -12.20
CA LYS A 224 -11.75 3.87 -11.98
C LYS A 224 -10.27 4.05 -12.26
N VAL A 225 -9.43 3.53 -11.38
CA VAL A 225 -8.00 3.46 -11.59
C VAL A 225 -7.73 2.47 -12.73
N ILE A 226 -7.15 2.94 -13.83
CA ILE A 226 -6.82 2.10 -14.99
C ILE A 226 -5.31 1.88 -15.18
N PHE A 227 -4.50 2.73 -14.57
CA PHE A 227 -3.04 2.64 -14.69
C PHE A 227 -2.34 3.28 -13.49
N TYR A 228 -1.19 2.72 -13.12
CA TYR A 228 -0.16 3.39 -12.32
C TYR A 228 1.22 2.95 -12.82
N ASN A 229 2.21 3.85 -12.78
CA ASN A 229 3.57 3.47 -13.11
C ASN A 229 4.22 2.74 -11.93
N ARG A 230 5.16 1.85 -12.23
CA ARG A 230 5.93 1.12 -11.23
C ARG A 230 7.30 1.76 -11.09
N GLY A 231 7.48 2.58 -10.07
CA GLY A 231 8.79 3.12 -9.65
C GLY A 231 9.39 2.26 -8.55
N ASP A 232 10.71 2.31 -8.40
CA ASP A 232 11.42 1.51 -7.38
C ASP A 232 11.24 2.07 -5.95
N ASP A 233 10.91 3.37 -5.80
CA ASP A 233 10.70 4.05 -4.50
C ASP A 233 9.42 4.90 -4.52
N ARG A 234 8.27 4.22 -4.63
CA ARG A 234 6.98 4.91 -4.60
C ARG A 234 6.69 5.54 -3.23
N VAL A 235 6.16 6.76 -3.28
CA VAL A 235 5.68 7.47 -2.08
C VAL A 235 4.55 6.68 -1.40
N PHE A 236 3.58 6.23 -2.19
CA PHE A 236 2.45 5.43 -1.75
C PHE A 236 2.49 4.06 -2.41
N ALA A 237 2.48 3.02 -1.59
CA ALA A 237 2.42 1.65 -2.08
C ALA A 237 1.15 1.43 -2.93
N ARG A 238 1.30 0.76 -4.06
CA ARG A 238 0.23 0.37 -4.97
C ARG A 238 0.41 -1.08 -5.37
N SER A 239 -0.68 -1.77 -5.64
CA SER A 239 -0.66 -3.13 -6.12
C SER A 239 -1.59 -3.31 -7.31
N LYS A 240 -1.47 -4.43 -8.02
CA LYS A 240 -2.36 -4.76 -9.14
C LYS A 240 -3.84 -4.77 -8.76
N GLY A 241 -4.16 -5.04 -7.49
CA GLY A 241 -5.51 -5.01 -6.96
C GLY A 241 -6.22 -3.67 -7.11
N ILE A 242 -5.46 -2.56 -7.22
CA ILE A 242 -6.06 -1.22 -7.38
C ILE A 242 -6.65 -1.02 -8.79
N ILE A 243 -6.22 -1.78 -9.80
CA ILE A 243 -6.72 -1.63 -11.18
C ILE A 243 -8.20 -2.00 -11.24
N GLY A 244 -9.02 -1.09 -11.80
CA GLY A 244 -10.48 -1.18 -11.85
C GLY A 244 -11.19 -0.71 -10.58
N ARG A 245 -10.46 -0.37 -9.52
CA ARG A 245 -11.02 0.15 -8.27
C ARG A 245 -11.51 1.58 -8.44
N GLU A 246 -12.67 1.90 -7.85
CA GLU A 246 -13.15 3.28 -7.81
C GLU A 246 -12.24 4.15 -6.92
N VAL A 247 -11.95 5.37 -7.37
CA VAL A 247 -11.03 6.31 -6.69
C VAL A 247 -11.46 6.60 -5.24
N ARG A 248 -12.77 6.59 -4.96
CA ARG A 248 -13.30 6.79 -3.60
C ARG A 248 -12.81 5.76 -2.59
N PHE A 249 -12.51 4.54 -3.04
CA PHE A 249 -12.02 3.47 -2.19
C PHE A 249 -10.49 3.42 -2.12
N CYS A 250 -9.80 4.27 -2.86
CA CYS A 250 -8.34 4.39 -2.83
C CYS A 250 -7.82 5.37 -1.77
N HIS A 251 -8.73 6.04 -1.07
CA HIS A 251 -8.40 7.09 -0.10
C HIS A 251 -9.03 6.83 1.26
N PRO A 252 -8.31 7.16 2.35
CA PRO A 252 -8.88 7.12 3.70
C PRO A 252 -10.10 8.04 3.82
N PRO A 253 -11.06 7.73 4.70
CA PRO A 253 -12.26 8.55 4.91
C PRO A 253 -11.97 10.03 5.17
N LYS A 254 -10.82 10.34 5.80
CA LYS A 254 -10.42 11.73 6.09
C LYS A 254 -10.08 12.56 4.85
N SER A 255 -9.73 11.93 3.73
CA SER A 255 -9.29 12.62 2.50
C SER A 255 -10.17 12.36 1.29
N VAL A 256 -11.07 11.38 1.35
CA VAL A 256 -11.90 10.98 0.21
C VAL A 256 -12.76 12.12 -0.31
N ASP A 257 -13.38 12.91 0.56
CA ASP A 257 -14.26 14.01 0.15
C ASP A 257 -13.50 15.08 -0.65
N MET A 258 -12.25 15.37 -0.29
CA MET A 258 -11.40 16.29 -1.03
C MET A 258 -11.10 15.76 -2.43
N VAL A 259 -10.76 14.48 -2.55
CA VAL A 259 -10.46 13.85 -3.84
C VAL A 259 -11.69 13.82 -4.74
N LEU A 260 -12.84 13.44 -4.20
CA LEU A 260 -14.10 13.43 -4.95
C LEU A 260 -14.46 14.84 -5.45
N ARG A 261 -14.28 15.87 -4.62
CA ARG A 261 -14.48 17.26 -5.02
C ARG A 261 -13.56 17.66 -6.18
N ILE A 262 -12.26 17.26 -6.14
CA ILE A 262 -11.34 17.54 -7.25
C ILE A 262 -11.84 16.91 -8.54
N VAL A 263 -12.25 15.64 -8.49
CA VAL A 263 -12.77 14.91 -9.66
C VAL A 263 -14.04 15.57 -10.21
N GLU A 264 -14.96 15.99 -9.34
CA GLU A 264 -16.20 16.68 -9.74
C GLU A 264 -15.92 18.03 -10.40
N GLU A 265 -15.05 18.86 -9.84
CA GLU A 265 -14.67 20.15 -10.42
C GLU A 265 -13.97 19.97 -11.79
N PHE A 266 -13.13 18.93 -11.93
CA PHE A 266 -12.50 18.61 -13.20
C PHE A 266 -13.50 18.11 -14.24
N ARG A 267 -14.44 17.26 -13.84
CA ARG A 267 -15.53 16.78 -14.72
C ARG A 267 -16.44 17.92 -15.16
N ALA A 268 -16.75 18.84 -14.27
CA ALA A 268 -17.55 20.04 -14.57
C ALA A 268 -16.81 21.06 -15.45
N GLY A 269 -15.47 20.94 -15.60
CA GLY A 269 -14.66 21.86 -16.39
C GLY A 269 -14.40 23.20 -15.69
N THR A 270 -14.62 23.30 -14.39
CA THR A 270 -14.38 24.49 -13.59
C THR A 270 -12.91 24.65 -13.19
N LYS A 271 -12.19 23.52 -13.10
CA LYS A 271 -10.78 23.43 -12.78
C LYS A 271 -10.10 22.37 -13.65
N ASP A 272 -8.81 22.53 -13.87
CA ASP A 272 -7.98 21.58 -14.60
C ASP A 272 -6.76 21.10 -13.81
N VAL A 273 -6.43 21.78 -12.70
CA VAL A 273 -5.30 21.46 -11.83
C VAL A 273 -5.69 21.62 -10.37
N ALA A 274 -5.25 20.68 -9.56
CA ALA A 274 -5.24 20.80 -8.10
C ALA A 274 -3.84 20.42 -7.59
N GLU A 275 -3.36 21.11 -6.57
CA GLU A 275 -2.00 20.98 -6.09
C GLU A 275 -1.95 21.15 -4.58
N PHE A 276 -1.16 20.29 -3.91
CA PHE A 276 -0.85 20.42 -2.50
C PHE A 276 0.44 19.68 -2.14
N TRP A 277 1.00 19.99 -0.98
CA TRP A 277 2.20 19.34 -0.47
C TRP A 277 2.12 19.21 1.06
N PHE A 278 2.80 18.20 1.58
CA PHE A 278 2.84 17.94 3.01
C PHE A 278 4.05 17.10 3.42
N ASN A 279 4.37 17.14 4.72
CA ASN A 279 5.43 16.30 5.26
C ASN A 279 4.93 14.88 5.50
N PHE A 280 5.65 13.90 4.98
CA PHE A 280 5.36 12.48 5.14
C PHE A 280 6.65 11.70 5.39
N LYS A 281 6.82 11.12 6.59
CA LYS A 281 8.00 10.34 6.98
C LYS A 281 9.33 11.04 6.65
N GLU A 282 9.52 12.24 7.16
CA GLU A 282 10.72 13.08 6.94
C GLU A 282 10.95 13.52 5.49
N ARG A 283 10.01 13.26 4.59
CA ARG A 283 10.02 13.71 3.19
C ARG A 283 8.97 14.79 2.98
N VAL A 284 9.22 15.69 2.03
CA VAL A 284 8.22 16.65 1.55
C VAL A 284 7.64 16.09 0.28
N ILE A 285 6.37 15.71 0.32
CA ILE A 285 5.67 15.13 -0.82
C ILE A 285 4.82 16.19 -1.50
N HIS A 286 5.02 16.35 -2.80
CA HIS A 286 4.26 17.22 -3.66
C HIS A 286 3.30 16.40 -4.50
N ILE A 287 2.00 16.72 -4.44
CA ILE A 287 0.96 16.02 -5.19
C ILE A 287 0.26 17.00 -6.09
N ARG A 288 0.10 16.61 -7.35
CA ARG A 288 -0.65 17.37 -8.36
C ARG A 288 -1.66 16.47 -9.06
N TYR A 289 -2.84 17.00 -9.27
CA TYR A 289 -3.88 16.39 -10.08
C TYR A 289 -4.09 17.21 -11.34
N PHE A 290 -4.24 16.54 -12.48
CA PHE A 290 -4.49 17.15 -13.77
C PHE A 290 -5.72 16.52 -14.41
N ALA A 291 -6.68 17.35 -14.84
CA ALA A 291 -7.78 16.89 -15.65
C ALA A 291 -7.28 16.51 -17.06
N ILE A 292 -7.60 15.32 -17.50
CA ILE A 292 -7.30 14.85 -18.84
C ILE A 292 -8.49 15.11 -19.74
N ARG A 293 -8.24 15.76 -20.88
CA ARG A 293 -9.27 16.07 -21.88
C ARG A 293 -8.78 15.66 -23.27
N ASP A 294 -9.69 15.16 -24.06
CA ASP A 294 -9.41 14.89 -25.48
C ASP A 294 -9.37 16.19 -26.33
N ASN A 295 -9.10 16.03 -27.61
CA ASN A 295 -9.04 17.15 -28.57
C ASN A 295 -10.37 17.94 -28.67
N ASN A 296 -11.48 17.35 -28.28
CA ASN A 296 -12.79 17.99 -28.21
C ASN A 296 -13.09 18.60 -26.84
N LYS A 297 -12.06 18.66 -25.96
CA LYS A 297 -12.14 19.13 -24.56
C LYS A 297 -13.08 18.30 -23.68
N GLN A 298 -13.41 17.07 -24.09
CA GLN A 298 -14.20 16.15 -23.27
C GLN A 298 -13.32 15.58 -22.16
N TYR A 299 -13.84 15.55 -20.94
CA TYR A 299 -13.16 14.95 -19.79
C TYR A 299 -12.93 13.45 -20.01
N LYS A 300 -11.70 13.00 -19.79
CA LYS A 300 -11.24 11.61 -19.96
C LYS A 300 -10.61 11.05 -18.70
N GLY A 301 -10.69 11.79 -17.60
CA GLY A 301 -10.19 11.32 -16.33
C GLY A 301 -9.18 12.27 -15.68
N VAL A 302 -8.44 11.74 -14.72
CA VAL A 302 -7.47 12.47 -13.90
C VAL A 302 -6.15 11.73 -13.89
N ILE A 303 -5.05 12.46 -14.03
CA ILE A 303 -3.73 11.99 -13.63
C ILE A 303 -3.39 12.58 -12.26
N GLU A 304 -3.11 11.72 -11.29
CA GLU A 304 -2.41 12.07 -10.06
C GLU A 304 -0.91 11.89 -10.27
N MET A 305 -0.12 12.88 -9.90
CA MET A 305 1.32 12.84 -9.88
C MET A 305 1.83 13.14 -8.48
N SER A 306 2.61 12.24 -7.89
CA SER A 306 3.25 12.43 -6.58
C SER A 306 4.76 12.41 -6.74
N GLN A 307 5.44 13.33 -6.06
CA GLN A 307 6.90 13.47 -6.12
C GLN A 307 7.46 13.78 -4.74
N ASP A 308 8.53 13.12 -4.36
CA ASP A 308 9.38 13.56 -3.25
C ASP A 308 10.21 14.75 -3.71
N ILE A 309 10.00 15.90 -3.10
CA ILE A 309 10.70 17.13 -3.41
C ILE A 309 11.70 17.55 -2.32
N THR A 310 11.99 16.68 -1.37
CA THR A 310 12.84 16.98 -0.20
C THR A 310 14.21 17.50 -0.63
N ASP A 311 14.85 16.86 -1.59
CA ASP A 311 16.16 17.27 -2.07
C ASP A 311 16.07 18.41 -3.11
N ILE A 312 14.95 18.47 -3.85
CA ILE A 312 14.71 19.58 -4.79
C ILE A 312 14.60 20.91 -4.05
N GLN A 313 13.97 20.94 -2.87
CA GLN A 313 13.85 22.15 -2.04
C GLN A 313 15.18 22.66 -1.48
N LYS A 314 16.24 21.85 -1.49
CA LYS A 314 17.59 22.21 -1.01
C LYS A 314 18.48 22.79 -2.11
N LEU A 315 17.99 22.79 -3.36
CA LEU A 315 18.77 23.31 -4.50
C LEU A 315 18.90 24.82 -4.43
N GLU A 316 20.14 25.30 -4.46
CA GLU A 316 20.47 26.73 -4.49
C GLU A 316 21.35 27.03 -5.69
N GLY A 317 21.23 28.27 -6.22
CA GLY A 317 22.07 28.76 -7.31
C GLY A 317 21.89 27.99 -8.62
N GLN A 318 22.99 27.63 -9.27
CA GLN A 318 23.02 26.94 -10.57
C GLN A 318 24.09 25.86 -10.58
N LYS A 319 23.73 24.66 -11.05
CA LYS A 319 24.67 23.58 -11.36
C LYS A 319 24.60 23.27 -12.85
N ARG A 320 25.62 23.71 -13.61
CA ARG A 320 25.65 23.59 -15.08
C ARG A 320 26.55 22.46 -15.58
N LEU A 321 27.48 22.01 -14.76
CA LEU A 321 28.43 20.94 -15.10
C LEU A 321 28.20 19.72 -14.22
N LEU A 322 28.48 18.56 -14.77
CA LEU A 322 28.47 17.29 -14.03
C LEU A 322 29.78 17.17 -13.27
N ASP A 323 29.71 16.65 -12.07
CA ASP A 323 30.81 16.31 -11.17
C ASP A 323 30.78 14.80 -10.91
N TRP A 324 30.92 14.02 -11.99
CA TRP A 324 31.08 12.59 -11.92
C TRP A 324 32.58 12.28 -11.73
N ASP A 325 33.03 12.19 -10.48
CA ASP A 325 34.35 11.72 -10.09
C ASP A 325 34.28 10.33 -9.49
#